data_f60711a61a3f79b2614e014e560c3ed5
#
_entry.id   f60711a61a3f79b2614e014e560c3ed5
#
_cell.length_a   1.000
_cell.length_b   1.000
_cell.length_c   1.000
_cell.angle_alpha   90.00
_cell.angle_beta   90.00
_cell.angle_gamma   90.00
#
_symmetry.space_group_name_H-M   'P 1'
#
loop_
_entity.id
_entity.type
_entity.pdbx_description
1 polymer ?
#
loop_
_entity_poly.entity_id
_entity_poly.type
_entity_poly.pdbx_seq_one_letter_code
_entity_poly.pdbx_strand_id
1 'polypeptide(L)'
;MATIRFTLRRGVLLLLLGLVSLASPAVGQDETVVLRTSRLLVGTGEVLEDRDIVVREGRIVSVVPAGDGQGDRIEDLRHLTVLPGLIDTHVHVGWHFDDEGRLARGSDLDVRVLHAAENAYAMLQAGVTTVQSLGGIEDRALRDALARGVLPGPRILTSLGSLSERTGGPAQMRAAVRDFVERGADVIKIFGSESIRTGGAPTLTQAQLD
;
A
#
# COMPACT_ATOMS: atom_id res chain seq x y z
N MET A 1 -25.37 58.24 53.95
CA MET A 1 -25.48 57.64 52.62
C MET A 1 -24.33 58.15 51.77
N ALA A 2 -23.28 57.38 51.61
CA ALA A 2 -22.08 57.74 50.84
C ALA A 2 -22.05 56.89 49.56
N THR A 3 -22.13 57.58 48.44
CA THR A 3 -22.15 56.95 47.11
C THR A 3 -20.70 56.85 46.59
N ILE A 4 -20.19 55.62 46.46
CA ILE A 4 -18.87 55.36 45.92
C ILE A 4 -19.03 55.23 44.38
N ARG A 5 -18.39 56.12 43.63
CA ARG A 5 -18.28 56.05 42.17
C ARG A 5 -17.01 55.27 41.80
N PHE A 6 -17.20 54.10 41.18
CA PHE A 6 -16.10 53.35 40.52
C PHE A 6 -15.84 53.89 39.13
N THR A 7 -14.65 54.41 38.89
CA THR A 7 -14.14 54.82 37.57
C THR A 7 -13.41 53.62 36.96
N LEU A 8 -14.00 53.05 35.92
CA LEU A 8 -13.40 51.94 35.14
C LEU A 8 -12.35 52.50 34.17
N ARG A 9 -11.06 52.31 34.47
CA ARG A 9 -9.98 52.57 33.51
C ARG A 9 -9.92 51.40 32.53
N ARG A 10 -10.18 51.70 31.24
CA ARG A 10 -10.00 50.74 30.12
C ARG A 10 -8.50 50.55 29.88
N GLY A 11 -7.93 49.48 30.37
CA GLY A 11 -6.64 48.97 29.97
C GLY A 11 -6.84 48.10 28.72
N VAL A 12 -6.31 48.53 27.56
CA VAL A 12 -6.23 47.75 26.34
C VAL A 12 -5.09 46.76 26.52
N LEU A 13 -5.42 45.46 26.77
CA LEU A 13 -4.47 44.36 26.81
C LEU A 13 -4.30 43.88 25.35
N LEU A 14 -3.24 44.28 24.68
CA LEU A 14 -2.79 43.74 23.40
C LEU A 14 -2.24 42.31 23.61
N LEU A 15 -3.07 41.29 23.37
CA LEU A 15 -2.64 39.89 23.28
C LEU A 15 -1.93 39.71 21.94
N LEU A 16 -0.60 39.72 21.94
CA LEU A 16 0.22 39.23 20.84
C LEU A 16 0.10 37.68 20.83
N LEU A 17 -0.83 37.14 20.02
CA LEU A 17 -0.81 35.74 19.65
C LEU A 17 0.36 35.50 18.71
N GLY A 18 1.48 35.03 19.25
CA GLY A 18 2.55 34.46 18.45
C GLY A 18 2.05 33.20 17.76
N LEU A 19 1.75 33.27 16.45
CA LEU A 19 1.57 32.10 15.60
C LEU A 19 2.92 31.37 15.54
N VAL A 20 3.12 30.39 16.42
CA VAL A 20 4.15 29.39 16.23
C VAL A 20 3.64 28.47 15.12
N SER A 21 4.04 28.76 13.88
CA SER A 21 3.88 27.82 12.78
C SER A 21 4.76 26.61 13.10
N LEU A 22 4.14 25.56 13.62
CA LEU A 22 4.70 24.22 13.60
C LEU A 22 4.74 23.76 12.13
N ALA A 23 5.73 24.25 11.39
CA ALA A 23 6.09 23.64 10.13
C ALA A 23 6.56 22.24 10.46
N SER A 24 5.69 21.25 10.30
CA SER A 24 6.12 19.87 10.14
C SER A 24 7.13 19.89 8.98
N PRO A 25 8.33 19.29 9.14
CA PRO A 25 9.21 19.17 8.00
C PRO A 25 8.44 18.37 6.94
N ALA A 26 7.95 19.05 5.90
CA ALA A 26 7.63 18.39 4.66
C ALA A 26 8.95 17.72 4.25
N VAL A 27 9.00 16.40 4.24
CA VAL A 27 10.10 15.66 3.60
C VAL A 27 10.16 16.23 2.19
N GLY A 28 11.22 16.96 1.89
CA GLY A 28 11.34 17.71 0.65
C GLY A 28 11.17 16.75 -0.52
N GLN A 29 10.17 17.01 -1.35
CA GLN A 29 9.91 16.21 -2.57
C GLN A 29 11.09 16.26 -3.54
N ASP A 30 12.05 17.15 -3.32
CA ASP A 30 13.21 17.40 -4.18
C ASP A 30 14.52 16.75 -3.65
N GLU A 31 14.51 16.12 -2.45
CA GLU A 31 15.71 15.52 -1.87
C GLU A 31 16.21 14.35 -2.73
N THR A 32 17.50 14.42 -3.12
CA THR A 32 18.20 13.33 -3.78
C THR A 32 18.90 12.48 -2.74
N VAL A 33 18.54 11.19 -2.65
CA VAL A 33 19.13 10.23 -1.72
C VAL A 33 20.03 9.26 -2.49
N VAL A 34 21.23 9.01 -1.98
CA VAL A 34 22.14 8.00 -2.50
C VAL A 34 22.13 6.82 -1.54
N LEU A 35 21.74 5.64 -2.01
CA LEU A 35 21.87 4.39 -1.27
C LEU A 35 23.16 3.71 -1.69
N ARG A 36 24.18 3.70 -0.82
CA ARG A 36 25.47 3.08 -1.09
C ARG A 36 25.49 1.66 -0.58
N THR A 37 25.76 0.69 -1.47
CA THR A 37 25.76 -0.73 -1.12
C THR A 37 27.00 -1.44 -1.68
N SER A 38 27.51 -2.42 -0.93
CA SER A 38 28.55 -3.31 -1.43
C SER A 38 27.98 -4.39 -2.35
N ARG A 39 26.70 -4.71 -2.24
CA ARG A 39 26.07 -5.76 -3.06
C ARG A 39 24.63 -5.41 -3.44
N LEU A 40 24.38 -5.32 -4.74
CA LEU A 40 23.06 -5.05 -5.33
C LEU A 40 22.62 -6.21 -6.21
N LEU A 41 21.45 -6.81 -5.87
CA LEU A 41 20.76 -7.75 -6.73
C LEU A 41 19.77 -6.96 -7.61
N VAL A 42 19.94 -6.95 -8.94
CA VAL A 42 19.06 -6.15 -9.81
C VAL A 42 17.73 -6.81 -10.19
N GLY A 43 17.50 -8.06 -9.72
CA GLY A 43 16.24 -8.78 -9.94
C GLY A 43 16.18 -9.55 -11.26
N THR A 44 17.16 -9.42 -12.14
CA THR A 44 17.29 -10.14 -13.42
C THR A 44 18.28 -11.32 -13.37
N GLY A 45 18.82 -11.60 -12.18
CA GLY A 45 19.91 -12.58 -11.97
C GLY A 45 21.30 -11.94 -11.95
N GLU A 46 21.43 -10.68 -12.35
CA GLU A 46 22.70 -9.94 -12.26
C GLU A 46 22.95 -9.46 -10.83
N VAL A 47 24.21 -9.51 -10.41
CA VAL A 47 24.71 -8.99 -9.14
C VAL A 47 25.74 -7.90 -9.44
N LEU A 48 25.53 -6.71 -8.92
CA LEU A 48 26.47 -5.59 -9.03
C LEU A 48 27.13 -5.37 -7.65
N GLU A 49 28.46 -5.27 -7.69
CA GLU A 49 29.25 -4.97 -6.48
C GLU A 49 29.58 -3.47 -6.44
N ASP A 50 29.64 -2.91 -5.22
CA ASP A 50 30.03 -1.54 -4.93
C ASP A 50 29.30 -0.50 -5.79
N ARG A 51 28.02 -0.24 -5.46
CA ARG A 51 27.17 0.70 -6.20
C ARG A 51 26.58 1.78 -5.30
N ASP A 52 26.38 2.92 -5.94
CA ASP A 52 25.50 3.99 -5.48
C ASP A 52 24.20 3.96 -6.32
N ILE A 53 23.08 3.82 -5.62
CA ILE A 53 21.74 3.91 -6.20
C ILE A 53 21.22 5.31 -5.91
N VAL A 54 21.07 6.14 -6.94
CA VAL A 54 20.61 7.53 -6.80
C VAL A 54 19.08 7.57 -6.94
N VAL A 55 18.42 8.06 -5.91
CA VAL A 55 16.95 8.18 -5.84
C VAL A 55 16.58 9.66 -5.77
N ARG A 56 15.71 10.11 -6.66
CA ARG A 56 15.13 11.45 -6.67
C ARG A 56 13.62 11.35 -6.90
N GLU A 57 12.84 12.11 -6.14
CA GLU A 57 11.38 12.11 -6.23
C GLU A 57 10.76 10.69 -6.18
N GLY A 58 11.31 9.83 -5.30
CA GLY A 58 10.87 8.45 -5.14
C GLY A 58 11.18 7.51 -6.31
N ARG A 59 12.07 7.93 -7.25
CA ARG A 59 12.48 7.12 -8.41
C ARG A 59 13.99 6.91 -8.45
N ILE A 60 14.41 5.71 -8.81
CA ILE A 60 15.81 5.43 -9.13
C ILE A 60 16.14 6.14 -10.45
N VAL A 61 17.07 7.11 -10.40
CA VAL A 61 17.49 7.87 -11.58
C VAL A 61 18.80 7.36 -12.17
N SER A 62 19.66 6.73 -11.36
CA SER A 62 20.87 6.05 -11.84
C SER A 62 21.38 5.02 -10.83
N VAL A 63 22.18 4.07 -11.34
CA VAL A 63 23.00 3.15 -10.56
C VAL A 63 24.42 3.29 -11.11
N VAL A 64 25.34 3.76 -10.27
CA VAL A 64 26.72 4.11 -10.66
C VAL A 64 27.73 3.44 -9.73
N PRO A 65 29.05 3.40 -10.04
CA PRO A 65 30.06 2.94 -9.09
C PRO A 65 29.98 3.68 -7.74
N ALA A 66 30.30 3.00 -6.66
CA ALA A 66 30.27 3.60 -5.33
C ALA A 66 31.25 4.79 -5.23
N GLY A 67 30.75 5.94 -4.80
CA GLY A 67 31.48 7.20 -4.74
C GLY A 67 31.14 8.18 -5.87
N ASP A 68 30.54 7.72 -6.96
CA ASP A 68 30.17 8.57 -8.10
C ASP A 68 28.75 9.18 -7.93
N GLY A 69 27.91 8.59 -7.07
CA GLY A 69 26.57 9.10 -6.79
C GLY A 69 26.60 10.43 -6.05
N GLN A 70 25.83 11.41 -6.54
CA GLN A 70 25.69 12.73 -5.95
C GLN A 70 24.26 12.90 -5.41
N GLY A 71 24.14 13.38 -4.18
CA GLY A 71 22.85 13.61 -3.53
C GLY A 71 22.98 14.44 -2.27
N ASP A 72 21.84 14.84 -1.75
CA ASP A 72 21.74 15.64 -0.52
C ASP A 72 21.99 14.79 0.72
N ARG A 73 21.71 13.48 0.62
CA ARG A 73 21.87 12.50 1.70
C ARG A 73 22.43 11.18 1.19
N ILE A 74 23.36 10.60 1.93
CA ILE A 74 23.92 9.27 1.63
C ILE A 74 23.52 8.31 2.76
N GLU A 75 22.85 7.22 2.39
CA GLU A 75 22.55 6.09 3.28
C GLU A 75 23.58 4.98 3.05
N ASP A 76 24.38 4.70 4.05
CA ASP A 76 25.41 3.65 3.99
C ASP A 76 24.80 2.28 4.31
N LEU A 77 24.50 1.51 3.25
CA LEU A 77 23.96 0.16 3.31
C LEU A 77 25.01 -0.91 2.97
N ARG A 78 26.31 -0.60 3.04
CA ARG A 78 27.38 -1.54 2.66
C ARG A 78 27.43 -2.80 3.52
N HIS A 79 26.82 -2.77 4.69
CA HIS A 79 26.67 -3.95 5.57
C HIS A 79 25.48 -4.85 5.18
N LEU A 80 24.69 -4.46 4.17
CA LEU A 80 23.49 -5.16 3.70
C LEU A 80 23.63 -5.53 2.22
N THR A 81 22.82 -6.49 1.79
CA THR A 81 22.53 -6.71 0.37
C THR A 81 21.25 -5.96 0.02
N VAL A 82 21.32 -5.11 -0.98
CA VAL A 82 20.16 -4.37 -1.49
C VAL A 82 19.56 -5.13 -2.66
N LEU A 83 18.24 -5.18 -2.72
CA LEU A 83 17.47 -5.83 -3.79
C LEU A 83 16.18 -5.04 -4.03
N PRO A 84 15.53 -5.21 -5.22
CA PRO A 84 14.19 -4.67 -5.45
C PRO A 84 13.20 -5.20 -4.41
N GLY A 85 12.21 -4.38 -4.08
CA GLY A 85 11.12 -4.81 -3.20
C GLY A 85 10.44 -6.07 -3.74
N LEU A 86 10.08 -6.98 -2.83
CA LEU A 86 9.41 -8.23 -3.18
C LEU A 86 8.01 -7.96 -3.75
N ILE A 87 7.59 -8.81 -4.68
CA ILE A 87 6.26 -8.78 -5.28
C ILE A 87 5.56 -10.09 -4.93
N ASP A 88 4.40 -10.01 -4.26
CA ASP A 88 3.56 -11.17 -4.01
C ASP A 88 2.33 -11.10 -4.92
N THR A 89 2.20 -12.09 -5.80
CA THR A 89 1.16 -12.13 -6.84
C THR A 89 -0.12 -12.83 -6.41
N HIS A 90 -0.22 -13.29 -5.15
CA HIS A 90 -1.42 -13.94 -4.66
C HIS A 90 -1.60 -13.77 -3.15
N VAL A 91 -2.20 -12.67 -2.74
CA VAL A 91 -2.54 -12.41 -1.34
C VAL A 91 -4.04 -12.16 -1.16
N HIS A 92 -4.46 -12.17 0.08
CA HIS A 92 -5.77 -11.69 0.53
C HIS A 92 -5.54 -10.70 1.67
N VAL A 93 -5.29 -9.44 1.32
CA VAL A 93 -4.87 -8.42 2.29
C VAL A 93 -5.92 -8.19 3.40
N GLY A 94 -7.19 -8.39 3.11
CA GLY A 94 -8.28 -8.26 4.08
C GLY A 94 -8.50 -9.50 4.99
N TRP A 95 -7.72 -10.56 4.86
CA TRP A 95 -7.87 -11.72 5.75
C TRP A 95 -7.30 -11.44 7.12
N HIS A 96 -8.11 -11.73 8.15
CA HIS A 96 -7.72 -11.67 9.54
C HIS A 96 -7.97 -13.03 10.20
N PHE A 97 -7.05 -13.45 11.05
CA PHE A 97 -7.15 -14.70 11.78
C PHE A 97 -7.35 -14.40 13.27
N ASP A 98 -8.24 -15.14 13.91
CA ASP A 98 -8.44 -15.06 15.35
C ASP A 98 -7.28 -15.72 16.13
N ASP A 99 -7.33 -15.65 17.46
CA ASP A 99 -6.29 -16.19 18.34
C ASP A 99 -6.13 -17.71 18.20
N GLU A 100 -7.15 -18.41 17.68
CA GLU A 100 -7.11 -19.84 17.38
C GLU A 100 -6.62 -20.15 15.95
N GLY A 101 -6.22 -19.14 15.19
CA GLY A 101 -5.72 -19.27 13.81
C GLY A 101 -6.81 -19.56 12.78
N ARG A 102 -8.08 -19.29 13.07
CA ARG A 102 -9.19 -19.46 12.14
C ARG A 102 -9.47 -18.15 11.41
N LEU A 103 -9.79 -18.23 10.12
CA LEU A 103 -10.18 -17.06 9.36
C LEU A 103 -11.45 -16.43 9.96
N ALA A 104 -11.31 -15.25 10.52
CA ALA A 104 -12.42 -14.46 11.05
C ALA A 104 -13.35 -14.05 9.91
N ARG A 105 -14.60 -14.51 9.94
CA ARG A 105 -15.62 -14.23 8.93
C ARG A 105 -16.72 -13.37 9.56
N GLY A 106 -17.39 -12.55 8.75
CA GLY A 106 -18.57 -11.79 9.17
C GLY A 106 -18.28 -10.48 9.89
N SER A 107 -17.04 -10.00 9.90
CA SER A 107 -16.72 -8.65 10.36
C SER A 107 -17.32 -7.59 9.45
N ASP A 108 -17.69 -6.44 10.00
CA ASP A 108 -18.15 -5.28 9.24
C ASP A 108 -17.05 -4.77 8.29
N LEU A 109 -17.46 -4.09 7.23
CA LEU A 109 -16.54 -3.65 6.18
C LEU A 109 -15.44 -2.70 6.71
N ASP A 110 -15.76 -1.81 7.63
CA ASP A 110 -14.84 -0.89 8.28
C ASP A 110 -13.77 -1.63 9.09
N VAL A 111 -14.17 -2.66 9.85
CA VAL A 111 -13.25 -3.53 10.59
C VAL A 111 -12.32 -4.27 9.63
N ARG A 112 -12.84 -4.80 8.52
CA ARG A 112 -12.02 -5.49 7.51
C ARG A 112 -11.00 -4.56 6.83
N VAL A 113 -11.38 -3.30 6.59
CA VAL A 113 -10.45 -2.29 6.04
C VAL A 113 -9.30 -2.02 7.03
N LEU A 114 -9.57 -1.97 8.34
CA LEU A 114 -8.51 -1.79 9.35
C LEU A 114 -7.57 -3.00 9.42
N HIS A 115 -8.09 -4.21 9.41
CA HIS A 115 -7.25 -5.42 9.35
C HIS A 115 -6.43 -5.47 8.05
N ALA A 116 -7.00 -5.05 6.93
CA ALA A 116 -6.28 -4.96 5.67
C ALA A 116 -5.13 -3.94 5.73
N ALA A 117 -5.32 -2.81 6.42
CA ALA A 117 -4.27 -1.81 6.62
C ALA A 117 -3.14 -2.34 7.51
N GLU A 118 -3.46 -3.06 8.57
CA GLU A 118 -2.49 -3.73 9.44
C GLU A 118 -1.66 -4.76 8.66
N ASN A 119 -2.31 -5.62 7.88
CA ASN A 119 -1.64 -6.61 7.04
C ASN A 119 -0.74 -5.94 5.98
N ALA A 120 -1.23 -4.89 5.33
CA ALA A 120 -0.45 -4.14 4.34
C ALA A 120 0.82 -3.52 4.95
N TYR A 121 0.70 -2.97 6.16
CA TYR A 121 1.87 -2.46 6.90
C TYR A 121 2.87 -3.58 7.23
N ALA A 122 2.40 -4.71 7.73
CA ALA A 122 3.25 -5.87 8.04
C ALA A 122 3.96 -6.41 6.79
N MET A 123 3.27 -6.49 5.65
CA MET A 123 3.87 -6.88 4.36
C MET A 123 4.98 -5.92 3.94
N LEU A 124 4.76 -4.60 4.06
CA LEU A 124 5.79 -3.60 3.76
C LEU A 124 7.01 -3.76 4.66
N GLN A 125 6.82 -3.98 5.97
CA GLN A 125 7.91 -4.22 6.93
C GLN A 125 8.70 -5.50 6.60
N ALA A 126 8.07 -6.48 5.97
CA ALA A 126 8.72 -7.70 5.47
C ALA A 126 9.42 -7.52 4.11
N GLY A 127 9.42 -6.29 3.55
CA GLY A 127 10.05 -5.99 2.26
C GLY A 127 9.18 -6.25 1.04
N VAL A 128 7.90 -6.59 1.21
CA VAL A 128 6.94 -6.74 0.10
C VAL A 128 6.40 -5.36 -0.28
N THR A 129 6.73 -4.90 -1.49
CA THR A 129 6.40 -3.54 -1.96
C THR A 129 5.26 -3.49 -2.97
N THR A 130 4.88 -4.64 -3.53
CA THR A 130 3.74 -4.77 -4.45
C THR A 130 3.02 -6.08 -4.18
N VAL A 131 1.70 -6.04 -4.13
CA VAL A 131 0.87 -7.23 -3.96
C VAL A 131 -0.28 -7.26 -4.96
N GLN A 132 -0.65 -8.47 -5.40
CA GLN A 132 -1.87 -8.73 -6.11
C GLN A 132 -2.87 -9.36 -5.14
N SER A 133 -3.78 -8.55 -4.59
CA SER A 133 -4.82 -9.01 -3.68
C SER A 133 -6.00 -9.57 -4.46
N LEU A 134 -6.21 -10.86 -4.33
CA LEU A 134 -7.37 -11.57 -4.90
C LEU A 134 -8.51 -11.58 -3.89
N GLY A 135 -8.72 -10.43 -3.26
CA GLY A 135 -9.60 -10.21 -2.13
C GLY A 135 -10.95 -9.63 -2.47
N GLY A 136 -11.49 -8.88 -1.53
CA GLY A 136 -12.83 -8.32 -1.57
C GLY A 136 -12.87 -6.81 -1.78
N ILE A 137 -14.05 -6.26 -1.60
CA ILE A 137 -14.34 -4.82 -1.83
C ILE A 137 -13.56 -3.90 -0.87
N GLU A 138 -13.13 -4.39 0.29
CA GLU A 138 -12.31 -3.69 1.28
C GLU A 138 -10.99 -3.19 0.69
N ASP A 139 -10.41 -3.93 -0.25
CA ASP A 139 -9.13 -3.61 -0.86
C ASP A 139 -9.12 -2.25 -1.55
N ARG A 140 -10.25 -1.84 -2.13
CA ARG A 140 -10.36 -0.59 -2.90
C ARG A 140 -10.03 0.64 -2.06
N ALA A 141 -10.68 0.78 -0.90
CA ALA A 141 -10.49 1.94 -0.03
C ALA A 141 -9.05 2.00 0.48
N LEU A 142 -8.48 0.85 0.84
CA LEU A 142 -7.09 0.74 1.28
C LEU A 142 -6.12 1.09 0.14
N ARG A 143 -6.25 0.46 -1.03
CA ARG A 143 -5.42 0.75 -2.22
C ARG A 143 -5.36 2.24 -2.51
N ASP A 144 -6.53 2.87 -2.54
CA ASP A 144 -6.64 4.29 -2.87
C ASP A 144 -6.01 5.18 -1.78
N ALA A 145 -6.05 4.79 -0.50
CA ALA A 145 -5.38 5.49 0.60
C ALA A 145 -3.85 5.34 0.52
N LEU A 146 -3.36 4.12 0.25
CA LEU A 146 -1.93 3.84 0.06
C LEU A 146 -1.37 4.60 -1.16
N ALA A 147 -2.10 4.61 -2.28
CA ALA A 147 -1.69 5.31 -3.51
C ALA A 147 -1.56 6.84 -3.32
N ARG A 148 -2.32 7.42 -2.38
CA ARG A 148 -2.20 8.83 -1.99
C ARG A 148 -1.13 9.10 -0.93
N GLY A 149 -0.44 8.06 -0.43
CA GLY A 149 0.56 8.20 0.63
C GLY A 149 -0.04 8.53 2.02
N VAL A 150 -1.35 8.30 2.23
CA VAL A 150 -2.01 8.54 3.52
C VAL A 150 -1.59 7.50 4.55
N LEU A 151 -1.32 6.27 4.10
CA LEU A 151 -0.86 5.17 4.92
C LEU A 151 0.40 4.55 4.29
N PRO A 152 1.32 3.99 5.09
CA PRO A 152 2.42 3.16 4.59
C PRO A 152 1.91 1.76 4.24
N GLY A 153 2.36 1.24 3.09
CA GLY A 153 2.03 -0.12 2.64
C GLY A 153 2.51 -0.38 1.22
N PRO A 154 2.35 -1.61 0.71
CA PRO A 154 2.72 -1.96 -0.65
C PRO A 154 1.73 -1.34 -1.65
N ARG A 155 2.15 -1.29 -2.91
CA ARG A 155 1.21 -1.08 -4.01
C ARG A 155 0.27 -2.27 -4.10
N ILE A 156 -1.05 -2.03 -4.09
CA ILE A 156 -2.06 -3.07 -4.20
C ILE A 156 -2.66 -3.06 -5.61
N LEU A 157 -2.68 -4.24 -6.26
CA LEU A 157 -3.53 -4.55 -7.39
C LEU A 157 -4.65 -5.44 -6.86
N THR A 158 -5.92 -5.08 -7.10
CA THR A 158 -7.05 -5.83 -6.52
C THR A 158 -8.02 -6.37 -7.54
N SER A 159 -8.61 -7.52 -7.25
CA SER A 159 -9.72 -8.10 -8.03
C SER A 159 -11.10 -7.63 -7.57
N LEU A 160 -11.20 -6.96 -6.42
CA LEU A 160 -12.45 -6.52 -5.76
C LEU A 160 -13.46 -7.65 -5.48
N GLY A 161 -13.19 -8.85 -5.93
CA GLY A 161 -14.04 -10.02 -5.79
C GLY A 161 -13.59 -11.15 -6.71
N SER A 162 -14.43 -12.15 -6.88
CA SER A 162 -14.11 -13.32 -7.70
C SER A 162 -15.32 -13.83 -8.46
N LEU A 163 -15.07 -14.47 -9.59
CA LEU A 163 -16.04 -15.18 -10.41
C LEU A 163 -15.92 -16.69 -10.17
N SER A 164 -17.03 -17.38 -10.24
CA SER A 164 -17.12 -18.85 -10.12
C SER A 164 -18.35 -19.34 -10.87
N GLU A 165 -18.61 -20.65 -10.82
CA GLU A 165 -19.84 -21.25 -11.34
C GLU A 165 -21.13 -20.60 -10.77
N ARG A 166 -21.06 -20.03 -9.55
CA ARG A 166 -22.19 -19.32 -8.92
C ARG A 166 -22.48 -17.98 -9.53
N THR A 167 -21.57 -17.42 -10.33
CA THR A 167 -21.79 -16.16 -11.05
C THR A 167 -22.86 -16.31 -12.11
N GLY A 168 -23.03 -17.51 -12.65
CA GLY A 168 -24.05 -17.85 -13.64
C GLY A 168 -23.50 -18.17 -15.02
N GLY A 169 -24.32 -18.06 -16.06
CA GLY A 169 -23.93 -18.38 -17.43
C GLY A 169 -23.03 -17.32 -18.08
N PRO A 170 -22.64 -17.50 -19.35
CA PRO A 170 -21.69 -16.63 -20.07
C PRO A 170 -22.06 -15.13 -20.05
N ALA A 171 -23.36 -14.81 -20.16
CA ALA A 171 -23.81 -13.42 -20.14
C ALA A 171 -23.61 -12.76 -18.76
N GLN A 172 -23.88 -13.50 -17.67
CA GLN A 172 -23.67 -13.05 -16.31
C GLN A 172 -22.17 -12.91 -15.98
N MET A 173 -21.34 -13.85 -16.46
CA MET A 173 -19.88 -13.77 -16.32
C MET A 173 -19.35 -12.48 -16.96
N ARG A 174 -19.69 -12.21 -18.22
CA ARG A 174 -19.30 -10.99 -18.91
C ARG A 174 -19.82 -9.71 -18.24
N ALA A 175 -21.04 -9.74 -17.71
CA ALA A 175 -21.59 -8.60 -16.96
C ALA A 175 -20.83 -8.35 -15.66
N ALA A 176 -20.47 -9.40 -14.92
CA ALA A 176 -19.71 -9.30 -13.68
C ALA A 176 -18.27 -8.83 -13.92
N VAL A 177 -17.61 -9.27 -15.01
CA VAL A 177 -16.30 -8.73 -15.41
C VAL A 177 -16.37 -7.22 -15.66
N ARG A 178 -17.38 -6.76 -16.43
CA ARG A 178 -17.58 -5.32 -16.67
C ARG A 178 -17.81 -4.54 -15.37
N ASP A 179 -18.66 -5.05 -14.48
CA ASP A 179 -18.90 -4.43 -13.17
C ASP A 179 -17.60 -4.29 -12.35
N PHE A 180 -16.77 -5.34 -12.29
CA PHE A 180 -15.49 -5.26 -11.59
C PHE A 180 -14.55 -4.21 -12.21
N VAL A 181 -14.45 -4.18 -13.54
CA VAL A 181 -13.63 -3.19 -14.26
C VAL A 181 -14.15 -1.76 -14.02
N GLU A 182 -15.45 -1.54 -14.11
CA GLU A 182 -16.08 -0.23 -13.86
C GLU A 182 -15.86 0.25 -12.41
N ARG A 183 -15.83 -0.68 -11.45
CA ARG A 183 -15.52 -0.39 -10.06
C ARG A 183 -14.02 -0.23 -9.78
N GLY A 184 -13.17 -0.43 -10.80
CA GLY A 184 -11.74 -0.21 -10.73
C GLY A 184 -10.93 -1.43 -10.27
N ALA A 185 -11.36 -2.65 -10.61
CA ALA A 185 -10.53 -3.84 -10.45
C ALA A 185 -9.31 -3.75 -11.38
N ASP A 186 -8.14 -4.12 -10.84
CA ASP A 186 -6.88 -4.16 -11.59
C ASP A 186 -6.69 -5.52 -12.27
N VAL A 187 -7.30 -6.57 -11.71
CA VAL A 187 -7.24 -7.96 -12.17
C VAL A 187 -8.59 -8.63 -12.02
N ILE A 188 -8.83 -9.72 -12.74
CA ILE A 188 -10.04 -10.53 -12.60
C ILE A 188 -9.65 -11.88 -11.99
N LYS A 189 -10.23 -12.20 -10.84
CA LYS A 189 -10.10 -13.51 -10.19
C LYS A 189 -11.20 -14.46 -10.64
N ILE A 190 -10.82 -15.65 -11.11
CA ILE A 190 -11.75 -16.70 -11.50
C ILE A 190 -11.42 -17.97 -10.73
N PHE A 191 -12.42 -18.62 -10.15
CA PHE A 191 -12.35 -19.99 -9.66
C PHE A 191 -12.90 -20.89 -10.76
N GLY A 192 -11.98 -21.50 -11.54
CA GLY A 192 -12.32 -22.36 -12.69
C GLY A 192 -12.45 -23.84 -12.33
N SER A 193 -12.12 -24.22 -11.12
CA SER A 193 -12.15 -25.60 -10.63
C SER A 193 -12.54 -25.68 -9.16
N GLU A 194 -12.92 -26.88 -8.73
CA GLU A 194 -12.96 -27.21 -7.31
C GLU A 194 -11.57 -27.10 -6.66
N SER A 195 -11.57 -27.12 -5.33
CA SER A 195 -10.32 -27.19 -4.58
C SER A 195 -9.53 -28.45 -4.96
N ILE A 196 -8.21 -28.32 -5.06
CA ILE A 196 -7.33 -29.49 -5.25
C ILE A 196 -7.52 -30.55 -4.14
N ARG A 197 -7.96 -30.14 -2.95
CA ARG A 197 -8.28 -31.03 -1.83
C ARG A 197 -9.52 -31.90 -2.08
N THR A 198 -10.39 -31.49 -3.02
CA THR A 198 -11.62 -32.21 -3.42
C THR A 198 -11.53 -32.80 -4.83
N GLY A 199 -10.31 -32.85 -5.40
CA GLY A 199 -10.07 -33.45 -6.71
C GLY A 199 -9.82 -32.49 -7.86
N GLY A 200 -10.08 -31.17 -7.69
CA GLY A 200 -9.73 -30.15 -8.67
C GLY A 200 -10.53 -30.20 -9.99
N ALA A 201 -11.70 -30.84 -9.99
CA ALA A 201 -12.54 -30.94 -11.20
C ALA A 201 -12.92 -29.56 -11.75
N PRO A 202 -12.94 -29.36 -13.09
CA PRO A 202 -13.40 -28.11 -13.69
C PRO A 202 -14.85 -27.80 -13.27
N THR A 203 -15.11 -26.54 -12.87
CA THR A 203 -16.44 -26.06 -12.47
C THR A 203 -17.03 -25.09 -13.49
N LEU A 204 -16.22 -24.57 -14.40
CA LEU A 204 -16.65 -23.67 -15.47
C LEU A 204 -16.58 -24.38 -16.83
N THR A 205 -17.52 -24.06 -17.68
CA THR A 205 -17.51 -24.45 -19.09
C THR A 205 -16.65 -23.50 -19.92
N GLN A 206 -16.18 -23.93 -21.09
CA GLN A 206 -15.44 -23.07 -22.01
C GLN A 206 -16.26 -21.83 -22.38
N ALA A 207 -17.56 -21.95 -22.62
CA ALA A 207 -18.45 -20.84 -22.95
C ALA A 207 -18.58 -19.78 -21.82
N GLN A 208 -18.29 -20.15 -20.56
CA GLN A 208 -18.23 -19.20 -19.43
C GLN A 208 -16.89 -18.48 -19.34
N LEU A 209 -15.84 -19.04 -19.96
CA LEU A 209 -14.48 -18.46 -19.97
C LEU A 209 -14.26 -17.55 -21.20
N ASP A 210 -15.02 -17.75 -22.29
CA ASP A 210 -15.03 -16.94 -23.52
C ASP A 210 -15.85 -15.65 -23.32
#